data_ccf7892c76b0c85916df787b1d5ea4d8
#
_entry.id   ccf7892c76b0c85916df787b1d5ea4d8
#
_cell.length_a   1.000
_cell.length_b   1.000
_cell.length_c   1.000
_cell.angle_alpha   90.00
_cell.angle_beta   90.00
_cell.angle_gamma   90.00
#
_symmetry.space_group_name_H-M   'P 1'
#
loop_
_entity.id
_entity.type
_entity.pdbx_description
1 polymer ?
#
loop_
_entity_poly.entity_id
_entity_poly.type
_entity_poly.pdbx_seq_one_letter_code
_entity_poly.pdbx_strand_id
1 'polypeptide(L)'
;MSKGKKKRTALGNRLRTLRRYNGMTQREVAARLHLERSSYAYYEIGTTEPDLHTLSEIAGIFQVSTDYLLGRGEYIVSIQGIRWLPIPASPAAGEPDEKAPPDP
;
A
#
# COMPACT_ATOMS: atom_id res chain seq x y z
N MET A 1 0.72 -1.61 -25.93
CA MET A 1 0.51 -1.54 -25.28
C MET A 1 -0.03 -2.35 -24.50
N SER A 2 0.16 -2.93 -24.10
CA SER A 2 -0.24 -3.76 -23.37
C SER A 2 -1.02 -3.37 -22.35
N LYS A 3 -1.60 -2.67 -22.46
CA LYS A 3 -2.28 -2.22 -21.60
C LYS A 3 -3.16 -3.14 -21.12
N GLY A 4 -3.55 -4.02 -21.57
CA GLY A 4 -4.47 -4.89 -21.09
C GLY A 4 -4.07 -5.67 -19.92
N LYS A 5 -2.82 -5.90 -19.71
CA LYS A 5 -2.42 -6.62 -18.68
C LYS A 5 -2.29 -5.79 -17.52
N LYS A 6 -3.07 -5.85 -16.56
CA LYS A 6 -2.97 -5.09 -15.43
C LYS A 6 -2.09 -5.74 -14.47
N LYS A 7 -0.92 -5.23 -14.23
CA LYS A 7 -0.07 -5.75 -13.26
C LYS A 7 -0.24 -5.00 -12.01
N ARG A 8 0.10 -5.58 -10.89
CA ARG A 8 0.04 -4.89 -9.63
C ARG A 8 1.01 -3.73 -9.70
N THR A 9 0.58 -2.56 -9.36
CA THR A 9 1.41 -1.38 -9.49
C THR A 9 2.40 -1.31 -8.34
N ALA A 10 3.42 -0.48 -8.52
CA ALA A 10 4.37 -0.27 -7.45
C ALA A 10 3.68 0.29 -6.22
N LEU A 11 2.74 1.20 -6.42
CA LEU A 11 2.01 1.74 -5.31
C LEU A 11 1.21 0.64 -4.62
N GLY A 12 0.53 -0.18 -5.39
CA GLY A 12 -0.27 -1.25 -4.79
C GLY A 12 0.57 -2.20 -3.98
N ASN A 13 1.75 -2.53 -4.50
CA ASN A 13 2.63 -3.42 -3.78
C ASN A 13 3.11 -2.78 -2.48
N ARG A 14 3.41 -1.50 -2.49
CA ARG A 14 3.85 -0.85 -1.28
C ARG A 14 2.74 -0.75 -0.26
N LEU A 15 1.52 -0.51 -0.71
CA LEU A 15 0.40 -0.47 0.21
C LEU A 15 0.23 -1.81 0.91
N ARG A 16 0.32 -2.87 0.13
CA ARG A 16 0.14 -4.19 0.70
C ARG A 16 1.26 -4.50 1.68
N THR A 17 2.49 -4.18 1.32
CA THR A 17 3.61 -4.42 2.20
C THR A 17 3.48 -3.64 3.50
N LEU A 18 3.12 -2.39 3.41
CA LEU A 18 2.97 -1.57 4.61
C LEU A 18 1.83 -2.07 5.48
N ARG A 19 0.73 -2.43 4.84
CA ARG A 19 -0.41 -2.93 5.58
C ARG A 19 -0.02 -4.18 6.36
N ARG A 20 0.65 -5.11 5.69
CA ARG A 20 1.03 -6.34 6.36
C ARG A 20 2.10 -6.10 7.41
N TYR A 21 3.00 -5.19 7.14
CA TYR A 21 4.03 -4.86 8.11
C TYR A 21 3.38 -4.31 9.37
N ASN A 22 2.30 -3.59 9.24
CA ASN A 22 1.60 -3.03 10.38
C ASN A 22 0.52 -3.94 10.95
N GLY A 23 0.41 -5.14 10.43
CA GLY A 23 -0.54 -6.11 10.97
C GLY A 23 -1.99 -5.76 10.74
N MET A 24 -2.29 -5.06 9.68
CA MET A 24 -3.65 -4.63 9.44
C MET A 24 -4.29 -5.41 8.31
N THR A 25 -5.59 -5.58 8.38
CA THR A 25 -6.32 -6.19 7.29
C THR A 25 -6.75 -5.12 6.33
N GLN A 26 -7.14 -5.52 5.12
CA GLN A 26 -7.66 -4.56 4.16
C GLN A 26 -8.89 -3.87 4.71
N ARG A 27 -9.71 -4.61 5.44
CA ARG A 27 -10.91 -4.03 6.00
C ARG A 27 -10.57 -2.94 7.01
N GLU A 28 -9.53 -3.15 7.79
CA GLU A 28 -9.15 -2.15 8.78
C GLU A 28 -8.64 -0.87 8.13
N VAL A 29 -7.86 -1.02 7.08
CA VAL A 29 -7.37 0.17 6.40
C VAL A 29 -8.53 0.88 5.72
N ALA A 30 -9.40 0.12 5.07
CA ALA A 30 -10.54 0.73 4.39
C ALA A 30 -11.41 1.48 5.39
N ALA A 31 -11.61 0.92 6.56
CA ALA A 31 -12.44 1.58 7.55
C ALA A 31 -11.84 2.92 7.94
N ARG A 32 -10.53 2.99 8.07
CA ARG A 32 -9.91 4.26 8.41
C ARG A 32 -10.02 5.28 7.29
N LEU A 33 -10.17 4.81 6.06
CA LEU A 33 -10.32 5.70 4.93
C LEU A 33 -11.80 5.96 4.63
N HIS A 34 -12.69 5.36 5.40
CA HIS A 34 -14.13 5.47 5.16
C HIS A 34 -14.50 4.93 3.79
N LEU A 35 -13.85 3.83 3.43
CA LEU A 35 -14.12 3.17 2.16
C LEU A 35 -14.56 1.75 2.43
N GLU A 36 -15.14 1.13 1.42
CA GLU A 36 -15.44 -0.26 1.53
C GLU A 36 -14.17 -1.04 1.29
N ARG A 37 -14.11 -2.25 1.84
CA ARG A 37 -12.91 -3.05 1.70
C ARG A 37 -12.54 -3.26 0.23
N SER A 38 -13.53 -3.49 -0.62
CA SER A 38 -13.23 -3.76 -2.01
C SER A 38 -12.60 -2.54 -2.68
N SER A 39 -13.03 -1.35 -2.30
CA SER A 39 -12.45 -0.16 -2.89
C SER A 39 -10.97 -0.05 -2.56
N TYR A 40 -10.63 -0.31 -1.29
CA TYR A 40 -9.23 -0.25 -0.93
C TYR A 40 -8.45 -1.40 -1.58
N ALA A 41 -9.08 -2.58 -1.65
CA ALA A 41 -8.40 -3.73 -2.24
C ALA A 41 -7.99 -3.45 -3.68
N TYR A 42 -8.80 -2.69 -4.40
CA TYR A 42 -8.45 -2.37 -5.77
C TYR A 42 -7.21 -1.49 -5.85
N TYR A 43 -6.95 -0.69 -4.83
CA TYR A 43 -5.71 0.08 -4.80
C TYR A 43 -4.51 -0.87 -4.72
N GLU A 44 -4.63 -1.93 -3.92
CA GLU A 44 -3.51 -2.85 -3.78
C GLU A 44 -3.29 -3.64 -5.06
N ILE A 45 -4.37 -3.97 -5.74
CA ILE A 45 -4.25 -4.71 -6.98
C ILE A 45 -3.76 -3.79 -8.09
N GLY A 46 -4.10 -2.54 -8.02
CA GLY A 46 -3.70 -1.59 -9.06
C GLY A 46 -4.78 -1.33 -10.07
N THR A 47 -5.99 -1.84 -9.83
CA THR A 47 -7.09 -1.60 -10.73
C THR A 47 -7.50 -0.14 -10.69
N THR A 48 -7.45 0.46 -9.52
CA THR A 48 -7.74 1.86 -9.37
C THR A 48 -6.65 2.50 -8.55
N GLU A 49 -6.60 3.80 -8.58
CA GLU A 49 -5.62 4.54 -7.80
C GLU A 49 -6.33 5.50 -6.88
N PRO A 50 -5.79 5.73 -5.70
CA PRO A 50 -6.42 6.68 -4.80
C PRO A 50 -6.25 8.10 -5.34
N ASP A 51 -7.20 8.96 -5.06
CA ASP A 51 -7.03 10.35 -5.42
C ASP A 51 -6.06 10.96 -4.42
N LEU A 52 -5.71 12.22 -4.63
CA LEU A 52 -4.68 12.83 -3.82
C LEU A 52 -5.04 12.91 -2.35
N HIS A 53 -6.29 13.21 -2.06
CA HIS A 53 -6.71 13.29 -0.68
C HIS A 53 -6.60 11.91 -0.01
N THR A 54 -7.06 10.89 -0.68
CA THR A 54 -7.01 9.55 -0.12
C THR A 54 -5.56 9.09 0.01
N LEU A 55 -4.73 9.43 -0.96
CA LEU A 55 -3.33 9.05 -0.88
C LEU A 55 -2.67 9.69 0.34
N SER A 56 -3.01 10.94 0.60
CA SER A 56 -2.46 11.62 1.75
C SER A 56 -2.92 10.96 3.05
N GLU A 57 -4.17 10.53 3.09
CA GLU A 57 -4.66 9.85 4.28
C GLU A 57 -3.97 8.51 4.47
N ILE A 58 -3.74 7.81 3.40
CA ILE A 58 -3.05 6.53 3.49
C ILE A 58 -1.64 6.74 4.05
N ALA A 59 -0.97 7.77 3.57
CA ALA A 59 0.36 8.06 4.08
C ALA A 59 0.31 8.31 5.58
N GLY A 60 -0.72 8.99 6.04
CA GLY A 60 -0.86 9.23 7.47
C GLY A 60 -1.11 7.97 8.26
N ILE A 61 -1.92 7.07 7.71
CA ILE A 61 -2.21 5.83 8.42
C ILE A 61 -0.94 5.03 8.63
N PHE A 62 -0.12 4.93 7.60
CA PHE A 62 1.10 4.14 7.70
C PHE A 62 2.28 4.97 8.18
N GLN A 63 2.09 6.27 8.34
CA GLN A 63 3.14 7.17 8.81
C GLN A 63 4.36 7.13 7.89
N VAL A 64 4.10 7.24 6.62
CA VAL A 64 5.16 7.30 5.63
C VAL A 64 4.88 8.51 4.74
N SER A 65 5.85 8.88 3.94
CA SER A 65 5.66 9.99 3.04
C SER A 65 4.94 9.51 1.78
N THR A 66 4.30 10.43 1.09
CA THR A 66 3.71 10.08 -0.19
C THR A 66 4.82 9.79 -1.19
N ASP A 67 6.00 10.38 -1.03
CA ASP A 67 7.09 10.07 -1.92
C ASP A 67 7.44 8.60 -1.82
N TYR A 68 7.46 8.05 -0.62
CA TYR A 68 7.74 6.65 -0.48
C TYR A 68 6.64 5.83 -1.16
N LEU A 69 5.40 6.21 -0.96
CA LEU A 69 4.30 5.45 -1.55
C LEU A 69 4.40 5.46 -3.06
N LEU A 70 4.84 6.57 -3.62
CA LEU A 70 4.92 6.68 -5.06
C LEU A 70 6.23 6.16 -5.64
N GLY A 71 7.10 5.67 -4.77
CA GLY A 71 8.33 5.08 -5.26
C GLY A 71 9.41 6.09 -5.57
N ARG A 72 9.32 7.28 -5.00
CA ARG A 72 10.29 8.31 -5.27
C ARG A 72 11.36 8.43 -4.19
N GLY A 73 11.36 7.57 -3.20
CA GLY A 73 12.36 7.61 -2.17
C GLY A 73 12.66 6.22 -1.69
N GLU A 74 13.84 6.05 -1.12
CA GLU A 74 14.25 4.75 -0.67
C GLU A 74 14.07 4.56 0.82
N TYR A 75 13.73 5.58 1.53
CA TYR A 75 13.52 5.43 2.94
C TYR A 75 12.21 6.11 3.29
N ILE A 76 11.75 5.81 4.48
CA ILE A 76 10.47 6.30 4.91
C ILE A 76 10.64 7.50 5.80
N VAL A 77 9.88 8.53 5.52
CA VAL A 77 9.88 9.70 6.33
C VAL A 77 8.51 9.76 6.95
N SER A 78 8.44 9.51 8.23
CA SER A 78 7.17 9.53 8.89
C SER A 78 6.89 10.93 9.41
N ILE A 79 5.73 11.12 9.93
CA ILE A 79 5.38 12.40 10.50
C ILE A 79 6.30 12.73 11.65
N GLN A 80 6.76 11.73 12.35
CA GLN A 80 7.62 11.96 13.48
C GLN A 80 9.10 11.92 13.16
N GLY A 81 9.44 11.77 11.91
CA GLY A 81 10.85 11.75 11.57
C GLY A 81 11.17 10.66 10.58
N ILE A 82 12.46 10.50 10.33
CA ILE A 82 12.90 9.53 9.37
C ILE A 82 13.06 8.20 10.03
N ARG A 83 12.53 7.18 9.43
CA ARG A 83 12.65 5.85 9.95
C ARG A 83 13.12 4.95 8.84
N TRP A 84 13.94 3.98 9.23
CA TRP A 84 14.37 2.98 8.28
C TRP A 84 13.53 1.75 8.51
N LEU A 85 12.80 1.34 7.52
CA LEU A 85 12.05 0.12 7.60
C LEU A 85 12.60 -0.83 6.57
N PRO A 86 12.65 -2.08 6.89
CA PRO A 86 13.17 -3.06 5.93
C PRO A 86 12.14 -3.36 4.87
N ILE A 87 11.83 -2.40 4.08
CA ILE A 87 10.87 -2.58 3.03
C ILE A 87 11.56 -3.24 1.87
N PRO A 88 11.06 -4.33 1.41
CA PRO A 88 11.70 -5.03 0.31
C PRO A 88 11.67 -4.21 -0.95
N ALA A 89 12.75 -4.25 -1.68
CA ALA A 89 12.81 -3.54 -2.92
C ALA A 89 11.81 -4.14 -3.88
N SER A 90 11.64 -5.42 -3.81
CA SER A 90 10.68 -6.06 -4.66
C SER A 90 9.68 -6.74 -3.79
N PRO A 91 8.58 -6.14 -3.59
CA PRO A 91 7.61 -6.69 -2.67
C PRO A 91 7.13 -8.05 -3.04
N ALA A 92 7.22 -8.38 -4.26
CA ALA A 92 6.71 -9.66 -4.64
C ALA A 92 7.67 -10.76 -4.38
N ALA A 93 8.89 -10.43 -4.15
CA ALA A 93 9.86 -11.46 -4.01
C ALA A 93 9.59 -12.36 -2.84
N GLY A 94 9.30 -13.54 -3.12
CA GLY A 94 9.12 -14.49 -2.07
C GLY A 94 8.05 -14.19 -1.12
N GLU A 95 7.25 -13.28 -1.43
CA GLU A 95 6.26 -12.94 -0.54
C GLU A 95 5.13 -13.87 -0.64
N PRO A 96 4.83 -14.61 0.31
CA PRO A 96 3.74 -15.55 0.25
C PRO A 96 2.43 -14.91 0.54
N ASP A 97 2.33 -13.71 0.27
CA ASP A 97 1.15 -13.06 0.65
C ASP A 97 -0.05 -13.51 -0.07
N GLU A 98 0.13 -14.23 -1.08
CA GLU A 98 -1.02 -14.68 -1.76
C GLU A 98 -1.71 -15.62 -0.90
N LYS A 99 -1.00 -16.25 -0.04
CA LYS A 99 -1.62 -17.19 0.76
C LYS A 99 -2.16 -16.53 1.91
N ALA A 100 -2.02 -15.30 2.06
CA ALA A 100 -2.49 -14.63 3.23
C ALA A 100 -3.96 -14.86 3.34
N PRO A 101 -4.48 -14.93 4.50
CA PRO A 101 -5.88 -15.14 4.67
C PRO A 101 -6.62 -13.99 4.06
N PRO A 102 -7.73 -14.25 3.50
CA PRO A 102 -8.50 -13.21 2.89
C PRO A 102 -8.88 -12.27 3.98
N ASP A 103 -8.87 -11.04 3.67
CA ASP A 103 -9.25 -10.08 4.64
C ASP A 103 -10.70 -10.24 4.94
N PRO A 104 -11.10 -10.03 6.11
CA PRO A 104 -12.47 -10.25 6.51
C PRO A 104 -13.43 -9.32 5.83
#